data_a09601a5a6062b43ccef32f347b54d9c
#
_entry.id   a09601a5a6062b43ccef32f347b54d9c
#
_cell.length_a   1.000
_cell.length_b   1.000
_cell.length_c   1.000
_cell.angle_alpha   90.00
_cell.angle_beta   90.00
_cell.angle_gamma   90.00
#
_symmetry.space_group_name_H-M   'P 1'
#
loop_
_entity.id
_entity.type
_entity.pdbx_description
1 polymer ?
#
loop_
_entity_poly.entity_id
_entity_poly.type
_entity_poly.pdbx_seq_one_letter_code
_entity_poly.pdbx_strand_id
1 'polypeptide(L)'
;MMKKTLSVFLSFVMLFTCICVGGISVGAAEKKSNIQYLFDRENETLYIRGKGAVPAYYLGWDECKNDDYNDMFSERDDDKNYGYIQYKPDGEALGFVSSPEMNDEMLLRSIYPSFYIDTTRYVKKIVFEKGITSIGDGAFSYAFPKLEQVVFSSTITSIGSGVFACNGENCPHSIIVPATVKKVDRYAFCEVIQGSVVFLGKSTKFVNIGPYDSLMYSADRIYCLPGSTIEKQCKQNNASKDPDIKKVDYKVIKTPAQVSGVKAGTTGSTVKLTWKKAKYANRYKVQRYVVSQKKWKTYATVTGTSYTFKNMAGSTNYRFRVIGVNRICDADFSGKASKECKAKTKFGKVLGVKVSAKNGTLNAKWIAVREAKSYQVYYATKKDGSYKKLGTATGTSFKKKVTKGKTYYVKVRAVKKNSKGKTVYGAYSDVKSVYVDW
;
A
#
# COMPACT_ATOMS: atom_id res chain seq x y z
N MET A 1 -17.85 -30.23 -14.47
CA MET A 1 -16.63 -29.97 -15.24
C MET A 1 -16.58 -28.46 -15.46
N MET A 2 -15.94 -27.73 -14.60
CA MET A 2 -15.67 -26.30 -14.79
C MET A 2 -14.17 -26.14 -14.99
N LYS A 3 -13.80 -25.79 -16.20
CA LYS A 3 -12.41 -25.47 -16.57
C LYS A 3 -11.99 -24.22 -15.80
N LYS A 4 -10.94 -24.34 -15.01
CA LYS A 4 -10.17 -23.20 -14.52
C LYS A 4 -9.47 -22.59 -15.72
N THR A 5 -9.91 -21.45 -16.18
CA THR A 5 -9.13 -20.60 -17.07
C THR A 5 -8.01 -19.98 -16.25
N LEU A 6 -6.83 -20.55 -16.39
CA LEU A 6 -5.58 -19.95 -15.94
C LEU A 6 -5.30 -18.80 -16.92
N SER A 7 -5.52 -17.57 -16.47
CA SER A 7 -5.10 -16.37 -17.19
C SER A 7 -3.57 -16.35 -17.19
N VAL A 8 -2.99 -16.75 -18.30
CA VAL A 8 -1.56 -16.59 -18.55
C VAL A 8 -1.36 -15.13 -18.92
N PHE A 9 -0.80 -14.37 -17.97
CA PHE A 9 -0.28 -13.03 -18.22
C PHE A 9 0.87 -13.15 -19.23
N LEU A 10 0.59 -12.83 -20.49
CA LEU A 10 1.64 -12.51 -21.44
C LEU A 10 2.14 -11.11 -21.16
N SER A 11 3.09 -11.00 -20.23
CA SER A 11 3.92 -9.80 -20.11
C SER A 11 4.76 -9.72 -21.37
N PHE A 12 4.47 -8.74 -22.23
CA PHE A 12 5.39 -8.38 -23.31
C PHE A 12 6.67 -7.83 -22.66
N VAL A 13 7.64 -8.71 -22.49
CA VAL A 13 9.01 -8.34 -22.14
C VAL A 13 9.65 -7.83 -23.42
N MET A 14 9.64 -6.51 -23.63
CA MET A 14 10.55 -5.92 -24.62
C MET A 14 11.95 -5.87 -24.01
N LEU A 15 12.73 -6.89 -24.32
CA LEU A 15 14.17 -6.91 -24.06
C LEU A 15 14.84 -6.01 -25.11
N PHE A 16 15.14 -4.76 -24.77
CA PHE A 16 16.02 -3.94 -25.59
C PHE A 16 17.46 -4.15 -25.16
N THR A 17 18.15 -5.07 -25.82
CA THR A 17 19.60 -5.06 -25.87
C THR A 17 20.01 -3.96 -26.85
N CYS A 18 20.64 -2.91 -26.36
CA CYS A 18 21.30 -1.92 -27.20
C CYS A 18 22.47 -2.60 -27.91
N ILE A 19 22.29 -2.95 -29.18
CA ILE A 19 23.40 -3.32 -30.09
C ILE A 19 23.88 -2.01 -30.71
N CYS A 20 24.96 -1.45 -30.17
CA CYS A 20 25.72 -0.43 -30.88
C CYS A 20 26.60 -1.10 -31.93
N VAL A 21 26.28 -0.89 -33.22
CA VAL A 21 27.18 -1.21 -34.34
C VAL A 21 27.99 0.04 -34.69
N GLY A 22 29.29 -0.10 -34.66
CA GLY A 22 30.23 0.76 -35.40
C GLY A 22 31.10 1.74 -34.56
N GLY A 23 32.21 1.26 -34.18
CA GLY A 23 33.54 1.74 -33.97
C GLY A 23 33.85 3.22 -33.80
N ILE A 24 34.46 3.55 -32.67
CA ILE A 24 35.80 4.12 -32.50
C ILE A 24 36.19 3.91 -31.05
N SER A 25 37.31 3.26 -30.78
CA SER A 25 37.88 3.03 -29.47
C SER A 25 38.53 4.29 -28.93
N VAL A 26 38.07 4.79 -27.76
CA VAL A 26 38.94 5.47 -26.79
C VAL A 26 38.50 5.02 -25.41
N GLY A 27 39.45 4.51 -24.63
CA GLY A 27 39.19 3.74 -23.43
C GLY A 27 38.64 4.55 -22.25
N ALA A 28 37.59 4.04 -21.75
CA ALA A 28 37.19 3.85 -20.35
C ALA A 28 35.96 2.94 -20.40
N ALA A 29 36.05 1.76 -19.82
CA ALA A 29 34.94 0.82 -19.81
C ALA A 29 33.78 1.43 -19.01
N GLU A 30 32.80 2.06 -19.67
CA GLU A 30 31.52 2.42 -19.10
C GLU A 30 30.87 1.14 -18.57
N LYS A 31 30.72 1.04 -17.25
CA LYS A 31 29.88 0.02 -16.64
C LYS A 31 28.48 0.20 -17.20
N LYS A 32 28.06 -0.64 -18.15
CA LYS A 32 26.70 -0.68 -18.64
C LYS A 32 25.76 -0.74 -17.45
N SER A 33 24.93 0.28 -17.31
CA SER A 33 23.88 0.31 -16.30
C SER A 33 22.94 -0.86 -16.54
N ASN A 34 22.79 -1.76 -15.55
CA ASN A 34 21.83 -2.86 -15.61
C ASN A 34 20.42 -2.39 -15.17
N ILE A 35 20.08 -1.14 -15.42
CA ILE A 35 18.77 -0.58 -15.09
C ILE A 35 17.80 -0.82 -16.24
N GLN A 36 16.63 -1.33 -15.91
CA GLN A 36 15.54 -1.58 -16.84
C GLN A 36 14.31 -0.78 -16.43
N TYR A 37 13.59 -0.26 -17.41
CA TYR A 37 12.35 0.48 -17.25
C TYR A 37 11.23 -0.34 -17.86
N LEU A 38 10.23 -0.73 -17.06
CA LEU A 38 9.11 -1.57 -17.48
C LEU A 38 7.80 -0.86 -17.17
N PHE A 39 7.02 -0.55 -18.20
CA PHE A 39 5.72 0.08 -18.05
C PHE A 39 4.59 -0.95 -18.09
N ASP A 40 3.83 -1.00 -17.01
CA ASP A 40 2.57 -1.76 -16.91
C ASP A 40 1.40 -0.83 -17.25
N ARG A 41 0.90 -0.97 -18.47
CA ARG A 41 -0.16 -0.10 -19.01
C ARG A 41 -1.50 -0.31 -18.30
N GLU A 42 -1.79 -1.50 -17.82
CA GLU A 42 -3.04 -1.81 -17.12
C GLU A 42 -3.13 -1.11 -15.76
N ASN A 43 -2.00 -1.02 -15.06
CA ASN A 43 -1.89 -0.38 -13.76
C ASN A 43 -1.24 1.01 -13.80
N GLU A 44 -0.96 1.55 -15.00
CA GLU A 44 -0.31 2.86 -15.22
C GLU A 44 0.97 3.04 -14.38
N THR A 45 1.73 1.94 -14.22
CA THR A 45 2.87 1.86 -13.31
C THR A 45 4.18 1.61 -14.06
N LEU A 46 5.17 2.45 -13.82
CA LEU A 46 6.55 2.28 -14.29
C LEU A 46 7.37 1.60 -13.20
N TYR A 47 7.94 0.45 -13.51
CA TYR A 47 8.87 -0.27 -12.65
C TYR A 47 10.31 0.00 -13.07
N ILE A 48 11.14 0.43 -12.12
CA ILE A 48 12.58 0.60 -12.30
C ILE A 48 13.27 -0.60 -11.65
N ARG A 49 13.88 -1.44 -12.48
CA ARG A 49 14.50 -2.72 -12.09
C ARG A 49 15.99 -2.72 -12.34
N GLY A 50 16.71 -3.65 -11.69
CA GLY A 50 18.13 -3.87 -11.91
C GLY A 50 18.95 -3.69 -10.65
N LYS A 51 20.26 -3.44 -10.84
CA LYS A 51 21.21 -3.26 -9.73
C LYS A 51 22.06 -2.03 -9.97
N GLY A 52 22.19 -1.18 -8.95
CA GLY A 52 23.05 -0.01 -8.98
C GLY A 52 22.30 1.32 -8.98
N ALA A 53 22.95 2.34 -9.47
CA ALA A 53 22.42 3.69 -9.56
C ALA A 53 21.58 3.86 -10.82
N VAL A 54 20.44 4.55 -10.68
CA VAL A 54 19.76 5.17 -11.82
C VAL A 54 20.62 6.34 -12.26
N PRO A 55 21.01 6.43 -13.56
CA PRO A 55 21.87 7.48 -14.05
C PRO A 55 21.31 8.89 -13.82
N ALA A 56 22.19 9.88 -13.71
CA ALA A 56 21.80 11.27 -13.77
C ALA A 56 21.42 11.62 -15.23
N TYR A 57 20.37 12.42 -15.39
CA TYR A 57 20.02 13.03 -16.65
C TYR A 57 19.93 14.54 -16.42
N TYR A 58 20.86 15.27 -17.01
CA TYR A 58 20.81 16.72 -16.98
C TYR A 58 20.00 17.20 -18.18
N LEU A 59 18.87 17.83 -17.93
CA LEU A 59 18.41 18.89 -18.80
C LEU A 59 19.32 20.07 -18.50
N GLY A 60 20.35 20.23 -19.33
CA GLY A 60 21.34 21.29 -19.09
C GLY A 60 20.68 22.65 -19.20
N TRP A 61 20.51 23.28 -18.07
CA TRP A 61 20.74 24.72 -18.04
C TRP A 61 22.22 24.85 -18.22
N ASP A 62 22.69 25.12 -19.44
CA ASP A 62 24.05 25.57 -19.61
C ASP A 62 24.16 26.80 -18.69
N GLU A 63 25.20 26.84 -17.86
CA GLU A 63 25.69 28.11 -17.40
C GLU A 63 26.04 28.86 -18.69
N CYS A 64 25.08 29.58 -19.25
CA CYS A 64 25.38 30.65 -20.19
C CYS A 64 26.39 31.54 -19.47
N LYS A 65 27.66 31.26 -19.71
CA LYS A 65 28.70 32.17 -19.38
C LYS A 65 28.39 33.39 -20.21
N ASN A 66 27.68 34.31 -19.62
CA ASN A 66 27.57 35.73 -19.90
C ASN A 66 26.11 36.18 -19.78
N ASP A 67 25.92 37.25 -19.17
CA ASP A 67 24.94 38.34 -19.09
C ASP A 67 23.59 38.25 -19.86
N ASP A 68 23.40 37.28 -20.73
CA ASP A 68 22.19 37.07 -21.54
C ASP A 68 21.05 36.40 -20.77
N TYR A 69 21.24 35.99 -19.49
CA TYR A 69 20.20 35.36 -18.66
C TYR A 69 19.01 36.28 -18.40
N ASN A 70 19.25 37.59 -18.32
CA ASN A 70 18.19 38.58 -18.15
C ASN A 70 17.42 38.88 -19.43
N ASP A 71 18.02 38.73 -20.60
CA ASP A 71 17.37 38.98 -21.88
C ASP A 71 16.47 37.80 -22.33
N MET A 72 16.76 36.57 -21.89
CA MET A 72 15.93 35.40 -22.22
C MET A 72 14.56 35.36 -21.55
N PHE A 73 14.38 36.11 -20.46
CA PHE A 73 13.11 36.18 -19.71
C PHE A 73 12.44 37.58 -19.77
N SER A 74 13.06 38.59 -20.34
CA SER A 74 12.55 39.97 -20.33
C SER A 74 11.55 40.29 -21.45
N GLU A 75 11.52 39.50 -22.52
CA GLU A 75 10.54 39.66 -23.59
C GLU A 75 9.68 38.39 -23.72
N ARG A 76 8.52 38.38 -23.07
CA ARG A 76 7.41 37.51 -23.44
C ARG A 76 6.86 38.00 -24.79
N ASP A 77 7.53 37.58 -25.84
CA ASP A 77 6.92 37.53 -27.17
C ASP A 77 6.36 36.11 -27.31
N ASP A 78 5.04 36.01 -27.39
CA ASP A 78 4.31 34.72 -27.40
C ASP A 78 4.63 33.83 -28.61
N ASP A 79 5.53 34.27 -29.48
CA ASP A 79 5.88 33.61 -30.75
C ASP A 79 7.36 33.19 -30.86
N LYS A 80 8.19 33.20 -29.81
CA LYS A 80 9.60 32.81 -29.90
C LYS A 80 9.95 31.51 -29.23
N ASN A 81 10.63 30.72 -30.01
CA ASN A 81 11.17 29.37 -29.79
C ASN A 81 12.05 29.24 -28.56
N TYR A 82 11.65 28.38 -27.63
CA TYR A 82 12.52 27.96 -26.54
C TYR A 82 13.36 26.74 -27.01
N GLY A 83 14.67 26.79 -26.77
CA GLY A 83 15.57 25.68 -27.03
C GLY A 83 16.23 25.17 -25.76
N TYR A 84 16.48 23.86 -25.71
CA TYR A 84 17.20 23.21 -24.62
C TYR A 84 18.43 22.50 -25.18
N ILE A 85 19.57 22.59 -24.49
CA ILE A 85 20.76 21.80 -24.79
C ILE A 85 20.79 20.61 -23.86
N GLN A 86 20.93 19.43 -24.41
CA GLN A 86 21.04 18.19 -23.66
C GLN A 86 22.50 17.71 -23.65
N TYR A 87 22.98 17.31 -22.47
CA TYR A 87 24.31 16.78 -22.29
C TYR A 87 24.31 15.33 -21.84
N LYS A 88 25.32 14.58 -22.26
CA LYS A 88 25.62 13.27 -21.68
C LYS A 88 26.26 13.43 -20.31
N PRO A 89 26.32 12.37 -19.48
CA PRO A 89 26.97 12.40 -18.16
C PRO A 89 28.48 12.76 -18.20
N ASP A 90 29.09 12.65 -19.37
CA ASP A 90 30.49 13.03 -19.62
C ASP A 90 30.67 14.50 -20.01
N GLY A 91 29.60 15.28 -20.08
CA GLY A 91 29.60 16.68 -20.46
C GLY A 91 29.52 16.95 -21.98
N GLU A 92 29.39 15.91 -22.81
CA GLU A 92 29.21 16.08 -24.26
C GLU A 92 27.79 16.52 -24.60
N ALA A 93 27.62 17.63 -25.35
CA ALA A 93 26.33 18.11 -25.80
C ALA A 93 25.70 17.14 -26.80
N LEU A 94 24.49 16.70 -26.54
CA LEU A 94 23.71 15.83 -27.46
C LEU A 94 23.06 16.61 -28.61
N GLY A 95 23.04 17.92 -28.54
CA GLY A 95 22.54 18.84 -29.54
C GLY A 95 21.61 19.90 -28.98
N PHE A 96 21.49 20.99 -29.74
CA PHE A 96 20.55 22.06 -29.47
C PHE A 96 19.23 21.71 -30.15
N VAL A 97 18.15 21.72 -29.39
CA VAL A 97 16.80 21.48 -29.94
C VAL A 97 16.02 22.78 -29.79
N SER A 98 15.92 23.52 -30.90
CA SER A 98 15.06 24.71 -30.99
C SER A 98 13.84 24.35 -31.79
N SER A 99 12.65 24.62 -31.32
CA SER A 99 11.45 24.56 -32.16
C SER A 99 10.21 25.16 -31.52
N PRO A 100 9.41 25.93 -32.26
CA PRO A 100 8.04 26.25 -31.89
C PRO A 100 7.08 25.05 -31.99
N GLU A 101 7.52 23.93 -32.55
CA GLU A 101 6.75 22.71 -32.76
C GLU A 101 7.10 21.57 -31.81
N MET A 102 8.01 21.80 -30.83
CA MET A 102 8.32 20.80 -29.83
C MET A 102 7.16 20.67 -28.87
N ASN A 103 6.36 19.64 -29.11
CA ASN A 103 5.48 19.15 -28.08
C ASN A 103 6.31 18.36 -27.04
N ASP A 104 5.79 18.20 -25.84
CA ASP A 104 6.40 17.43 -24.75
C ASP A 104 6.91 16.05 -25.20
N GLU A 105 6.38 15.55 -26.28
CA GLU A 105 6.72 14.30 -26.94
C GLU A 105 8.13 14.26 -27.51
N MET A 106 8.59 15.29 -28.20
CA MET A 106 9.94 15.32 -28.80
C MET A 106 11.03 15.50 -27.72
N LEU A 107 10.74 16.28 -26.67
CA LEU A 107 11.63 16.48 -25.55
C LEU A 107 11.93 15.18 -24.82
N LEU A 108 10.89 14.40 -24.55
CA LEU A 108 11.02 13.11 -23.86
C LEU A 108 11.77 12.07 -24.69
N ARG A 109 11.66 12.07 -26.05
CA ARG A 109 12.45 11.20 -26.94
C ARG A 109 13.95 11.46 -26.85
N SER A 110 14.35 12.69 -26.66
CA SER A 110 15.75 13.06 -26.56
C SER A 110 16.36 12.66 -25.19
N ILE A 111 15.54 12.73 -24.11
CA ILE A 111 15.98 12.42 -22.74
C ILE A 111 16.03 10.91 -22.48
N TYR A 112 15.09 10.17 -23.04
CA TYR A 112 14.93 8.72 -22.85
C TYR A 112 14.85 8.00 -24.19
N PRO A 113 15.95 7.85 -24.93
CA PRO A 113 15.92 7.26 -26.29
C PRO A 113 15.36 5.83 -26.32
N SER A 114 15.32 5.14 -25.19
CA SER A 114 14.70 3.82 -25.03
C SER A 114 13.27 3.85 -24.48
N PHE A 115 12.74 5.05 -24.15
CA PHE A 115 11.43 5.19 -23.55
C PHE A 115 10.47 5.83 -24.56
N TYR A 116 9.55 5.04 -25.09
CA TYR A 116 8.52 5.54 -26.01
C TYR A 116 7.63 6.54 -25.29
N ILE A 117 7.48 7.71 -25.83
CA ILE A 117 6.79 8.91 -25.32
C ILE A 117 5.33 8.67 -24.96
N ASP A 118 4.67 7.83 -25.75
CA ASP A 118 3.27 7.45 -25.48
C ASP A 118 3.07 6.86 -24.07
N THR A 119 4.13 6.37 -23.45
CA THR A 119 4.04 5.76 -22.11
C THR A 119 4.16 6.75 -20.98
N THR A 120 4.98 7.78 -21.09
CA THR A 120 5.27 8.69 -19.96
C THR A 120 4.05 9.50 -19.52
N ARG A 121 3.22 9.94 -20.48
CA ARG A 121 1.97 10.66 -20.21
C ARG A 121 0.91 9.85 -19.48
N TYR A 122 1.07 8.51 -19.41
CA TYR A 122 0.14 7.62 -18.73
C TYR A 122 0.67 7.13 -17.38
N VAL A 123 1.94 7.40 -17.05
CA VAL A 123 2.53 6.94 -15.78
C VAL A 123 1.95 7.74 -14.62
N LYS A 124 1.19 7.06 -13.78
CA LYS A 124 0.69 7.60 -12.50
C LYS A 124 1.51 7.15 -11.32
N LYS A 125 2.29 6.09 -11.47
CA LYS A 125 3.07 5.51 -10.40
C LYS A 125 4.43 5.06 -10.87
N ILE A 126 5.47 5.39 -10.07
CA ILE A 126 6.82 4.85 -10.25
C ILE A 126 7.15 3.94 -9.09
N VAL A 127 7.70 2.76 -9.37
CA VAL A 127 8.13 1.78 -8.38
C VAL A 127 9.59 1.44 -8.61
N PHE A 128 10.45 1.83 -7.69
CA PHE A 128 11.84 1.39 -7.64
C PHE A 128 11.91 0.02 -6.98
N GLU A 129 12.30 -1.00 -7.72
CA GLU A 129 12.44 -2.35 -7.20
C GLU A 129 13.74 -2.53 -6.40
N LYS A 130 13.80 -3.64 -5.66
CA LYS A 130 14.96 -3.98 -4.85
C LYS A 130 16.20 -4.22 -5.72
N GLY A 131 17.29 -3.56 -5.38
CA GLY A 131 18.54 -3.58 -6.17
C GLY A 131 18.97 -2.18 -6.62
N ILE A 132 18.03 -1.25 -6.80
CA ILE A 132 18.32 0.16 -7.05
C ILE A 132 18.92 0.78 -5.79
N THR A 133 20.09 1.41 -5.89
CA THR A 133 20.86 1.91 -4.75
C THR A 133 20.87 3.44 -4.62
N SER A 134 20.72 4.14 -5.74
CA SER A 134 20.64 5.60 -5.78
C SER A 134 19.89 6.07 -7.02
N ILE A 135 19.45 7.32 -7.00
CA ILE A 135 18.80 7.99 -8.12
C ILE A 135 19.63 9.22 -8.40
N GLY A 136 20.12 9.34 -9.64
CA GLY A 136 20.96 10.44 -10.09
C GLY A 136 20.17 11.73 -10.27
N ASP A 137 20.91 12.85 -10.42
CA ASP A 137 20.32 14.16 -10.58
C ASP A 137 19.47 14.24 -11.85
N GLY A 138 18.33 14.90 -11.79
CA GLY A 138 17.43 15.10 -12.90
C GLY A 138 16.79 13.84 -13.52
N ALA A 139 16.99 12.66 -12.94
CA ALA A 139 16.66 11.38 -13.57
C ALA A 139 15.21 11.24 -14.08
N PHE A 140 14.27 11.98 -13.50
CA PHE A 140 12.86 11.95 -13.88
C PHE A 140 12.25 13.35 -13.97
N SER A 141 13.08 14.37 -14.12
CA SER A 141 12.62 15.74 -14.33
C SER A 141 11.77 15.86 -15.59
N TYR A 142 10.69 16.60 -15.52
CA TYR A 142 9.77 16.91 -16.63
C TYR A 142 9.18 15.70 -17.38
N ALA A 143 9.32 14.49 -16.81
CA ALA A 143 9.02 13.27 -17.55
C ALA A 143 7.58 12.77 -17.41
N PHE A 144 6.90 13.03 -16.28
CA PHE A 144 5.64 12.34 -15.96
C PHE A 144 4.53 13.31 -15.51
N PRO A 145 3.78 13.93 -16.44
CA PRO A 145 2.79 14.97 -16.11
C PRO A 145 1.59 14.46 -15.28
N LYS A 146 1.39 13.15 -15.16
CA LYS A 146 0.31 12.53 -14.38
C LYS A 146 0.80 11.74 -13.18
N LEU A 147 2.04 11.95 -12.74
CA LEU A 147 2.63 11.19 -11.64
C LEU A 147 1.92 11.48 -10.31
N GLU A 148 1.25 10.47 -9.75
CA GLU A 148 0.52 10.57 -8.48
C GLU A 148 1.27 9.90 -7.32
N GLN A 149 2.13 8.91 -7.60
CA GLN A 149 2.78 8.11 -6.56
C GLN A 149 4.20 7.67 -6.92
N VAL A 150 5.12 7.80 -5.96
CA VAL A 150 6.47 7.23 -6.03
C VAL A 150 6.69 6.25 -4.89
N VAL A 151 7.16 5.05 -5.22
CA VAL A 151 7.48 4.00 -4.25
C VAL A 151 8.97 3.67 -4.33
N PHE A 152 9.71 4.04 -3.31
CA PHE A 152 11.13 3.73 -3.20
C PHE A 152 11.36 2.35 -2.57
N SER A 153 12.36 1.62 -3.09
CA SER A 153 12.82 0.38 -2.45
C SER A 153 13.66 0.65 -1.20
N SER A 154 13.77 -0.39 -0.37
CA SER A 154 14.63 -0.34 0.83
C SER A 154 16.12 -0.44 0.54
N THR A 155 16.56 -0.44 -0.72
CA THR A 155 17.96 -0.47 -1.13
C THR A 155 18.48 0.91 -1.53
N ILE A 156 17.61 1.90 -1.73
CA ILE A 156 18.00 3.27 -2.09
C ILE A 156 18.64 3.96 -0.90
N THR A 157 19.79 4.57 -1.13
CA THR A 157 20.61 5.26 -0.13
C THR A 157 20.78 6.75 -0.38
N SER A 158 20.58 7.21 -1.64
CA SER A 158 20.64 8.63 -2.01
C SER A 158 19.68 8.98 -3.13
N ILE A 159 19.19 10.21 -3.11
CA ILE A 159 18.31 10.83 -4.11
C ILE A 159 18.94 12.15 -4.51
N GLY A 160 19.19 12.31 -5.80
CA GLY A 160 19.85 13.46 -6.40
C GLY A 160 18.99 14.71 -6.49
N SER A 161 19.55 15.75 -7.11
CA SER A 161 18.90 17.02 -7.35
C SER A 161 17.85 16.91 -8.47
N GLY A 162 16.74 17.64 -8.38
CA GLY A 162 15.75 17.75 -9.44
C GLY A 162 15.15 16.44 -9.93
N VAL A 163 15.23 15.36 -9.16
CA VAL A 163 14.85 14.00 -9.63
C VAL A 163 13.41 13.96 -10.16
N PHE A 164 12.51 14.73 -9.57
CA PHE A 164 11.11 14.78 -9.98
C PHE A 164 10.65 16.22 -10.29
N ALA A 165 11.57 17.13 -10.60
CA ALA A 165 11.22 18.51 -10.87
C ALA A 165 10.20 18.62 -12.03
N CYS A 166 9.27 19.57 -11.91
CA CYS A 166 8.33 19.98 -12.96
C CYS A 166 7.52 18.84 -13.64
N ASN A 167 6.98 17.92 -12.86
CA ASN A 167 6.13 16.85 -13.38
C ASN A 167 4.64 17.23 -13.56
N GLY A 168 4.34 18.51 -13.79
CA GLY A 168 3.00 19.00 -14.15
C GLY A 168 2.04 19.23 -12.96
N GLU A 169 0.76 19.48 -13.25
CA GLU A 169 -0.26 19.84 -12.25
C GLU A 169 -0.69 18.70 -11.31
N ASN A 170 -0.44 17.46 -11.67
CA ASN A 170 -0.84 16.26 -10.90
C ASN A 170 0.34 15.67 -10.11
N CYS A 171 1.05 16.49 -9.36
CA CYS A 171 2.17 16.04 -8.55
C CYS A 171 1.76 15.08 -7.43
N PRO A 172 2.65 14.16 -7.00
CA PRO A 172 2.35 13.30 -5.86
C PRO A 172 1.99 14.12 -4.62
N HIS A 173 0.80 13.87 -4.06
CA HIS A 173 0.38 14.53 -2.80
C HIS A 173 1.29 14.18 -1.62
N SER A 174 2.11 13.15 -1.76
CA SER A 174 3.12 12.80 -0.76
C SER A 174 4.21 11.90 -1.30
N ILE A 175 5.42 12.14 -0.82
CA ILE A 175 6.59 11.28 -1.06
C ILE A 175 7.06 10.70 0.27
N ILE A 176 7.28 9.37 0.31
CA ILE A 176 7.76 8.67 1.50
C ILE A 176 9.19 8.24 1.28
N VAL A 177 10.14 8.91 1.93
CA VAL A 177 11.57 8.64 1.86
C VAL A 177 11.94 7.52 2.84
N PRO A 178 12.44 6.36 2.38
CA PRO A 178 12.77 5.22 3.24
C PRO A 178 13.89 5.54 4.26
N ALA A 179 13.92 4.78 5.35
CA ALA A 179 14.95 4.92 6.38
C ALA A 179 16.38 4.58 5.91
N THR A 180 16.50 3.88 4.78
CA THR A 180 17.80 3.54 4.15
C THR A 180 18.42 4.72 3.45
N VAL A 181 17.64 5.70 3.00
CA VAL A 181 18.14 6.91 2.34
C VAL A 181 18.90 7.75 3.36
N LYS A 182 20.16 8.06 3.04
CA LYS A 182 21.06 8.86 3.87
C LYS A 182 21.20 10.29 3.39
N LYS A 183 21.16 10.49 2.06
CA LYS A 183 21.33 11.79 1.41
C LYS A 183 20.14 12.04 0.49
N VAL A 184 19.60 13.25 0.56
CA VAL A 184 18.60 13.78 -0.35
C VAL A 184 19.09 15.17 -0.74
N ASP A 185 19.19 15.43 -2.03
CA ASP A 185 19.55 16.77 -2.48
C ASP A 185 18.42 17.75 -2.15
N ARG A 186 18.77 18.99 -1.89
CA ARG A 186 17.79 20.03 -1.50
C ARG A 186 16.69 20.27 -2.54
N TYR A 187 17.00 20.07 -3.81
CA TYR A 187 16.06 20.23 -4.92
C TYR A 187 15.46 18.91 -5.41
N ALA A 188 15.72 17.79 -4.72
CA ALA A 188 15.28 16.48 -5.16
C ALA A 188 13.78 16.41 -5.53
N PHE A 189 12.97 17.22 -4.86
CA PHE A 189 11.52 17.27 -5.03
C PHE A 189 11.04 18.69 -5.39
N CYS A 190 11.89 19.52 -5.96
CA CYS A 190 11.55 20.90 -6.33
C CYS A 190 10.41 20.93 -7.35
N GLU A 191 9.45 21.83 -7.13
CA GLU A 191 8.28 22.05 -7.98
C GLU A 191 7.34 20.86 -8.15
N VAL A 192 7.62 19.73 -7.50
CA VAL A 192 6.81 18.51 -7.59
C VAL A 192 5.66 18.51 -6.59
N ILE A 193 5.66 19.39 -5.60
CA ILE A 193 4.84 19.11 -4.43
C ILE A 193 3.98 20.29 -4.03
N GLN A 194 2.71 20.21 -4.38
CA GLN A 194 1.63 20.74 -3.55
C GLN A 194 1.32 19.72 -2.43
N GLY A 195 2.35 19.23 -1.70
CA GLY A 195 2.15 18.12 -0.80
C GLY A 195 3.21 17.94 0.27
N SER A 196 3.35 16.72 0.73
CA SER A 196 4.16 16.40 1.92
C SER A 196 5.28 15.42 1.64
N VAL A 197 6.48 15.63 2.20
CA VAL A 197 7.55 14.63 2.25
C VAL A 197 7.64 14.01 3.64
N VAL A 198 7.62 12.68 3.72
CA VAL A 198 7.67 11.92 4.97
C VAL A 198 9.00 11.19 5.07
N PHE A 199 9.86 11.58 5.98
CA PHE A 199 11.16 10.96 6.21
C PHE A 199 11.08 9.87 7.26
N LEU A 200 11.37 8.62 6.87
CA LEU A 200 11.38 7.46 7.76
C LEU A 200 12.74 7.23 8.45
N GLY A 201 13.80 7.92 7.99
CA GLY A 201 15.16 7.79 8.51
C GLY A 201 15.51 8.82 9.58
N LYS A 202 16.22 8.40 10.63
CA LYS A 202 16.77 9.34 11.61
C LYS A 202 18.04 10.06 11.10
N SER A 203 18.84 9.38 10.31
CA SER A 203 20.11 9.88 9.77
C SER A 203 20.03 10.42 8.35
N THR A 204 18.83 10.42 7.74
CA THR A 204 18.61 11.09 6.46
C THR A 204 18.87 12.58 6.63
N LYS A 205 19.57 13.18 5.67
CA LYS A 205 19.85 14.61 5.64
C LYS A 205 19.69 15.19 4.25
N PHE A 206 19.28 16.43 4.16
CA PHE A 206 19.48 17.22 2.96
C PHE A 206 20.97 17.56 2.80
N VAL A 207 21.42 17.54 1.56
CA VAL A 207 22.77 17.92 1.16
C VAL A 207 22.73 19.07 0.15
N ASN A 208 23.86 19.67 -0.15
CA ASN A 208 23.99 20.79 -1.10
C ASN A 208 23.11 22.00 -0.72
N ILE A 209 22.96 22.26 0.58
CA ILE A 209 22.24 23.43 1.08
C ILE A 209 23.22 24.61 1.12
N GLY A 210 23.02 25.59 0.24
CA GLY A 210 23.76 26.83 0.26
C GLY A 210 23.31 27.76 1.40
N PRO A 211 24.06 28.83 1.66
CA PRO A 211 23.79 29.76 2.76
C PRO A 211 22.43 30.49 2.61
N TYR A 212 21.95 30.67 1.39
CA TYR A 212 20.71 31.36 1.05
C TYR A 212 19.57 30.41 0.64
N ASP A 213 19.75 29.11 0.80
CA ASP A 213 18.79 28.13 0.33
C ASP A 213 17.73 27.78 1.39
N SER A 214 16.50 27.92 1.00
CA SER A 214 15.38 27.45 1.82
C SER A 214 15.06 25.98 1.56
N LEU A 215 14.87 25.21 2.63
CA LEU A 215 14.35 23.84 2.53
C LEU A 215 12.93 23.78 1.98
N MET A 216 12.23 24.91 1.85
CA MET A 216 10.88 24.98 1.24
C MET A 216 10.83 24.54 -0.21
N TYR A 217 11.92 24.64 -0.96
CA TYR A 217 11.99 24.12 -2.32
C TYR A 217 11.81 22.61 -2.41
N SER A 218 11.82 21.91 -1.26
CA SER A 218 11.70 20.46 -1.22
C SER A 218 10.26 19.96 -0.96
N ALA A 219 9.38 20.76 -0.37
CA ALA A 219 7.98 20.37 -0.08
C ALA A 219 7.21 21.46 0.67
N ASP A 220 5.88 21.50 0.51
CA ASP A 220 5.00 22.35 1.34
C ASP A 220 5.08 21.96 2.81
N ARG A 221 5.19 20.67 3.09
CA ARG A 221 5.29 20.16 4.45
C ARG A 221 6.25 18.98 4.56
N ILE A 222 7.09 19.04 5.58
CA ILE A 222 8.02 17.96 5.93
C ILE A 222 7.55 17.23 7.19
N TYR A 223 7.41 15.91 7.11
CA TYR A 223 7.24 15.05 8.29
C TYR A 223 8.54 14.32 8.60
N CYS A 224 9.00 14.41 9.83
CA CYS A 224 10.28 13.82 10.25
C CYS A 224 10.17 13.12 11.62
N LEU A 225 11.07 12.17 11.87
CA LEU A 225 11.15 11.47 13.14
C LEU A 225 11.72 12.38 14.23
N PRO A 226 11.30 12.21 15.51
CA PRO A 226 11.86 12.97 16.62
C PRO A 226 13.36 12.73 16.77
N GLY A 227 14.12 13.81 16.90
CA GLY A 227 15.59 13.81 17.03
C GLY A 227 16.34 13.45 15.74
N SER A 228 15.65 13.43 14.58
CA SER A 228 16.30 13.18 13.29
C SER A 228 17.14 14.36 12.81
N THR A 229 18.05 14.10 11.86
CA THR A 229 18.85 15.15 11.20
C THR A 229 17.95 16.12 10.45
N ILE A 230 16.89 15.63 9.78
CA ILE A 230 15.89 16.48 9.11
C ILE A 230 15.23 17.44 10.09
N GLU A 231 14.82 16.98 11.28
CA GLU A 231 14.25 17.88 12.30
C GLU A 231 15.22 19.01 12.68
N LYS A 232 16.50 18.66 12.84
CA LYS A 232 17.56 19.66 13.16
C LYS A 232 17.71 20.68 12.03
N GLN A 233 17.78 20.21 10.78
CA GLN A 233 17.90 21.08 9.60
C GLN A 233 16.67 22.00 9.45
N CYS A 234 15.45 21.49 9.64
CA CYS A 234 14.25 22.32 9.63
C CYS A 234 14.26 23.39 10.73
N LYS A 235 14.73 23.05 11.93
CA LYS A 235 14.88 24.01 13.03
C LYS A 235 15.90 25.10 12.71
N GLN A 236 17.05 24.72 12.15
CA GLN A 236 18.11 25.65 11.72
C GLN A 236 17.58 26.61 10.64
N ASN A 237 16.93 26.06 9.59
CA ASN A 237 16.28 26.87 8.55
C ASN A 237 15.28 27.88 9.16
N ASN A 238 14.45 27.42 10.09
CA ASN A 238 13.41 28.29 10.69
C ASN A 238 13.97 29.29 11.71
N ALA A 239 15.18 29.10 12.22
CA ALA A 239 15.87 30.00 13.09
C ALA A 239 16.67 31.09 12.34
N SER A 240 16.84 30.97 11.01
CA SER A 240 17.50 31.98 10.21
C SER A 240 16.80 33.33 10.33
N LYS A 241 17.59 34.40 10.43
CA LYS A 241 17.14 35.80 10.43
C LYS A 241 17.13 36.40 9.01
N ASP A 242 17.66 35.67 8.04
CA ASP A 242 17.69 36.08 6.65
C ASP A 242 16.26 36.12 6.09
N PRO A 243 15.78 37.26 5.57
CA PRO A 243 14.44 37.42 5.04
C PRO A 243 14.18 36.56 3.79
N ASP A 244 15.21 36.20 3.04
CA ASP A 244 15.09 35.39 1.83
C ASP A 244 14.91 33.89 2.15
N ILE A 245 15.27 33.48 3.36
CA ILE A 245 15.05 32.10 3.80
C ILE A 245 13.62 31.89 4.29
N LYS A 246 12.79 31.34 3.42
CA LYS A 246 11.39 30.98 3.76
C LYS A 246 11.35 29.91 4.85
N LYS A 247 10.41 30.05 5.79
CA LYS A 247 10.21 29.08 6.86
C LYS A 247 9.56 27.80 6.34
N VAL A 248 10.02 26.68 6.82
CA VAL A 248 9.52 25.34 6.45
C VAL A 248 8.38 24.94 7.40
N ASP A 249 7.22 24.53 6.85
CA ASP A 249 6.20 23.84 7.65
C ASP A 249 6.67 22.40 7.88
N TYR A 250 7.17 22.10 9.08
CA TYR A 250 7.54 20.73 9.43
C TYR A 250 6.79 20.23 10.65
N LYS A 251 6.56 18.93 10.68
CA LYS A 251 5.87 18.23 11.78
C LYS A 251 6.69 17.02 12.24
N VAL A 252 6.95 17.00 13.55
CA VAL A 252 7.61 15.84 14.18
C VAL A 252 6.59 14.72 14.33
N ILE A 253 6.90 13.55 13.77
CA ILE A 253 6.04 12.38 13.78
C ILE A 253 5.88 11.86 15.22
N LYS A 254 4.64 11.76 15.69
CA LYS A 254 4.34 11.23 17.00
C LYS A 254 4.05 9.74 16.93
N THR A 255 4.79 8.94 17.71
CA THR A 255 4.49 7.51 17.86
C THR A 255 3.24 7.34 18.72
N PRO A 256 2.27 6.50 18.29
CA PRO A 256 1.08 6.24 19.08
C PRO A 256 1.39 5.65 20.45
N ALA A 257 0.67 6.11 21.45
CA ALA A 257 0.70 5.49 22.78
C ALA A 257 0.21 4.03 22.67
N GLN A 258 0.68 3.19 23.59
CA GLN A 258 0.22 1.82 23.69
C GLN A 258 -1.29 1.78 23.92
N VAL A 259 -2.01 1.00 23.10
CA VAL A 259 -3.45 0.83 23.24
C VAL A 259 -3.77 0.17 24.59
N SER A 260 -4.71 0.72 25.32
CA SER A 260 -5.14 0.24 26.64
C SER A 260 -6.63 -0.09 26.66
N GLY A 261 -7.06 -0.76 27.75
CA GLY A 261 -8.48 -1.07 27.95
C GLY A 261 -9.07 -2.04 26.91
N VAL A 262 -8.26 -2.90 26.32
CA VAL A 262 -8.75 -3.92 25.35
C VAL A 262 -9.63 -4.92 26.10
N LYS A 263 -10.91 -4.99 25.73
CA LYS A 263 -11.91 -5.91 26.27
C LYS A 263 -12.52 -6.74 25.15
N ALA A 264 -12.95 -7.95 25.47
CA ALA A 264 -13.59 -8.86 24.53
C ALA A 264 -14.98 -9.27 25.01
N GLY A 265 -16.00 -9.00 24.22
CA GLY A 265 -17.33 -9.59 24.35
C GLY A 265 -17.48 -10.79 23.41
N THR A 266 -18.02 -11.93 23.88
CA THR A 266 -18.07 -13.16 23.10
C THR A 266 -19.49 -13.70 22.94
N THR A 267 -19.77 -14.23 21.78
CA THR A 267 -20.93 -15.10 21.51
C THR A 267 -20.43 -16.51 21.15
N GLY A 268 -21.34 -17.36 20.64
CA GLY A 268 -20.94 -18.69 20.14
C GLY A 268 -20.15 -18.65 18.81
N SER A 269 -20.17 -17.53 18.10
CA SER A 269 -19.53 -17.40 16.77
C SER A 269 -18.89 -16.06 16.50
N THR A 270 -18.86 -15.14 17.48
CA THR A 270 -18.22 -13.83 17.32
C THR A 270 -17.39 -13.48 18.53
N VAL A 271 -16.39 -12.63 18.31
CA VAL A 271 -15.64 -11.91 19.37
C VAL A 271 -15.62 -10.45 19.00
N LYS A 272 -16.28 -9.60 19.78
CA LYS A 272 -16.20 -8.14 19.64
C LYS A 272 -15.12 -7.62 20.57
N LEU A 273 -14.09 -7.00 20.02
CA LEU A 273 -13.09 -6.26 20.77
C LEU A 273 -13.49 -4.80 20.86
N THR A 274 -13.22 -4.17 22.00
CA THR A 274 -13.29 -2.74 22.22
C THR A 274 -12.05 -2.28 22.96
N TRP A 275 -11.63 -1.03 22.78
CA TRP A 275 -10.44 -0.45 23.44
C TRP A 275 -10.57 1.05 23.62
N LYS A 276 -9.68 1.65 24.42
CA LYS A 276 -9.60 3.10 24.58
C LYS A 276 -8.82 3.72 23.43
N LYS A 277 -9.24 4.92 22.99
CA LYS A 277 -8.48 5.70 21.99
C LYS A 277 -7.07 5.95 22.50
N ALA A 278 -6.07 5.63 21.69
CA ALA A 278 -4.67 5.88 22.01
C ALA A 278 -4.24 7.26 21.46
N LYS A 279 -3.48 8.01 22.26
CA LYS A 279 -2.93 9.30 21.85
C LYS A 279 -2.08 9.11 20.59
N TYR A 280 -2.23 9.98 19.61
CA TYR A 280 -1.56 9.96 18.30
C TYR A 280 -1.90 8.77 17.40
N ALA A 281 -2.88 7.94 17.76
CA ALA A 281 -3.39 6.92 16.84
C ALA A 281 -4.61 7.46 16.07
N ASN A 282 -4.60 7.31 14.75
CA ASN A 282 -5.75 7.57 13.88
C ASN A 282 -6.28 6.28 13.24
N ARG A 283 -5.57 5.17 13.39
CA ARG A 283 -5.98 3.81 12.97
C ARG A 283 -5.51 2.77 13.99
N TYR A 284 -6.06 1.55 13.87
CA TYR A 284 -5.73 0.43 14.75
C TYR A 284 -5.60 -0.86 13.95
N LYS A 285 -4.45 -1.53 14.04
CA LYS A 285 -4.24 -2.89 13.52
C LYS A 285 -4.74 -3.89 14.56
N VAL A 286 -5.78 -4.63 14.22
CA VAL A 286 -6.39 -5.65 15.10
C VAL A 286 -5.78 -7.01 14.77
N GLN A 287 -5.14 -7.61 15.75
CA GLN A 287 -4.39 -8.86 15.57
C GLN A 287 -4.96 -9.99 16.40
N ARG A 288 -4.93 -11.19 15.82
CA ARG A 288 -5.20 -12.46 16.49
C ARG A 288 -3.99 -13.37 16.39
N TYR A 289 -3.68 -14.08 17.47
CA TYR A 289 -2.63 -15.09 17.47
C TYR A 289 -3.10 -16.35 16.73
N VAL A 290 -2.32 -16.80 15.76
CA VAL A 290 -2.57 -18.02 14.98
C VAL A 290 -1.70 -19.12 15.56
N VAL A 291 -2.32 -20.05 16.29
CA VAL A 291 -1.61 -21.12 17.04
C VAL A 291 -0.78 -22.00 16.12
N SER A 292 -1.35 -22.44 14.98
CA SER A 292 -0.66 -23.31 14.01
C SER A 292 0.59 -22.67 13.40
N GLN A 293 0.64 -21.32 13.33
CA GLN A 293 1.77 -20.57 12.76
C GLN A 293 2.65 -19.92 13.84
N LYS A 294 2.28 -20.08 15.13
CA LYS A 294 2.97 -19.47 16.29
C LYS A 294 3.22 -17.95 16.11
N LYS A 295 2.33 -17.24 15.40
CA LYS A 295 2.51 -15.82 15.09
C LYS A 295 1.21 -15.00 15.20
N TRP A 296 1.38 -13.68 15.37
CA TRP A 296 0.31 -12.71 15.32
C TRP A 296 -0.01 -12.37 13.86
N LYS A 297 -1.29 -12.45 13.49
CA LYS A 297 -1.78 -12.03 12.17
C LYS A 297 -2.71 -10.83 12.31
N THR A 298 -2.52 -9.81 11.47
CA THR A 298 -3.45 -8.68 11.35
C THR A 298 -4.67 -9.13 10.55
N TYR A 299 -5.85 -8.94 11.11
CA TYR A 299 -7.13 -9.29 10.49
C TYR A 299 -7.88 -8.07 9.97
N ALA A 300 -7.62 -6.91 10.57
CA ALA A 300 -8.21 -5.65 10.13
C ALA A 300 -7.34 -4.47 10.54
N THR A 301 -7.45 -3.39 9.78
CA THR A 301 -7.04 -2.04 10.16
C THR A 301 -8.28 -1.16 10.17
N VAL A 302 -8.60 -0.54 11.30
CA VAL A 302 -9.82 0.23 11.50
C VAL A 302 -9.52 1.62 12.06
N THR A 303 -10.40 2.58 11.82
CA THR A 303 -10.30 3.94 12.38
C THR A 303 -11.02 4.06 13.74
N GLY A 304 -12.04 3.23 13.97
CA GLY A 304 -12.78 3.18 15.23
C GLY A 304 -12.06 2.41 16.34
N THR A 305 -12.65 2.37 17.51
CA THR A 305 -12.12 1.72 18.73
C THR A 305 -12.80 0.38 19.02
N SER A 306 -13.34 -0.27 17.99
CA SER A 306 -13.91 -1.62 18.10
C SER A 306 -13.77 -2.40 16.81
N TYR A 307 -13.77 -3.73 16.94
CA TYR A 307 -13.81 -4.65 15.81
C TYR A 307 -14.48 -5.97 16.20
N THR A 308 -15.24 -6.56 15.29
CA THR A 308 -15.93 -7.84 15.52
C THR A 308 -15.42 -8.91 14.59
N PHE A 309 -14.76 -9.91 15.15
CA PHE A 309 -14.44 -11.15 14.46
C PHE A 309 -15.74 -11.97 14.30
N LYS A 310 -16.05 -12.36 13.07
CA LYS A 310 -17.19 -13.22 12.72
C LYS A 310 -16.71 -14.65 12.45
N ASN A 311 -17.65 -15.59 12.41
CA ASN A 311 -17.41 -17.02 12.08
C ASN A 311 -16.32 -17.67 12.95
N MET A 312 -16.29 -17.31 14.22
CA MET A 312 -15.37 -17.88 15.20
C MET A 312 -15.88 -19.23 15.66
N ALA A 313 -14.98 -20.20 15.84
CA ALA A 313 -15.36 -21.50 16.41
C ALA A 313 -15.83 -21.33 17.86
N GLY A 314 -16.91 -21.99 18.22
CA GLY A 314 -17.46 -21.97 19.57
C GLY A 314 -16.58 -22.72 20.58
N SER A 315 -16.75 -22.43 21.87
CA SER A 315 -16.00 -23.03 22.98
C SER A 315 -14.48 -23.01 22.81
N THR A 316 -13.97 -22.02 22.09
CA THR A 316 -12.55 -21.94 21.69
C THR A 316 -11.87 -20.75 22.33
N ASN A 317 -10.64 -20.95 22.83
CA ASN A 317 -9.80 -19.89 23.36
C ASN A 317 -9.09 -19.16 22.23
N TYR A 318 -9.10 -17.83 22.30
CA TYR A 318 -8.44 -16.95 21.37
C TYR A 318 -7.60 -15.91 22.11
N ARG A 319 -6.56 -15.42 21.46
CA ARG A 319 -5.67 -14.39 21.94
C ARG A 319 -5.66 -13.23 20.96
N PHE A 320 -5.82 -12.01 21.46
CA PHE A 320 -5.91 -10.80 20.65
C PHE A 320 -4.99 -9.73 21.20
N ARG A 321 -4.58 -8.83 20.33
CA ARG A 321 -3.95 -7.56 20.68
C ARG A 321 -4.30 -6.50 19.64
N VAL A 322 -4.13 -5.24 20.02
CA VAL A 322 -4.41 -4.09 19.16
C VAL A 322 -3.18 -3.18 19.15
N ILE A 323 -2.83 -2.68 17.99
CA ILE A 323 -1.71 -1.76 17.79
C ILE A 323 -2.27 -0.45 17.30
N GLY A 324 -2.01 0.66 18.00
CA GLY A 324 -2.31 1.99 17.51
C GLY A 324 -1.37 2.37 16.37
N VAL A 325 -1.91 2.98 15.34
CA VAL A 325 -1.18 3.43 14.16
C VAL A 325 -1.46 4.91 13.94
N ASN A 326 -0.41 5.68 13.78
CA ASN A 326 -0.46 7.04 13.23
C ASN A 326 -0.13 6.94 11.74
N ARG A 327 -1.17 7.01 10.88
CA ARG A 327 -0.96 7.05 9.44
C ARG A 327 -0.84 8.49 9.00
N ILE A 328 0.29 8.80 8.42
CA ILE A 328 0.61 10.11 7.82
C ILE A 328 0.86 9.86 6.35
N CYS A 329 0.05 10.49 5.50
CA CYS A 329 0.04 10.17 4.08
C CYS A 329 -0.14 8.64 3.90
N ASP A 330 0.78 7.95 3.25
CA ASP A 330 0.74 6.50 3.07
C ASP A 330 1.69 5.73 4.00
N ALA A 331 2.34 6.41 4.94
CA ALA A 331 3.23 5.79 5.92
C ALA A 331 2.52 5.46 7.25
N ASP A 332 2.73 4.25 7.75
CA ASP A 332 2.19 3.75 9.00
C ASP A 332 3.23 3.77 10.12
N PHE A 333 3.05 4.62 11.12
CA PHE A 333 3.87 4.66 12.33
C PHE A 333 3.15 3.90 13.46
N SER A 334 3.62 2.71 13.75
CA SER A 334 2.99 1.82 14.73
C SER A 334 3.54 2.04 16.13
N GLY A 335 2.65 2.15 17.11
CA GLY A 335 2.99 2.12 18.53
C GLY A 335 3.26 0.69 19.04
N LYS A 336 3.52 0.56 20.35
CA LYS A 336 3.62 -0.75 20.99
C LYS A 336 2.26 -1.46 20.96
N ALA A 337 2.30 -2.79 20.75
CA ALA A 337 1.10 -3.61 20.84
C ALA A 337 0.49 -3.54 22.26
N SER A 338 -0.84 -3.56 22.36
CA SER A 338 -1.53 -3.67 23.64
C SER A 338 -1.08 -4.90 24.43
N LYS A 339 -1.37 -4.93 25.74
CA LYS A 339 -1.40 -6.19 26.48
C LYS A 339 -2.33 -7.17 25.78
N GLU A 340 -2.03 -8.45 25.92
CA GLU A 340 -2.83 -9.53 25.33
C GLU A 340 -4.21 -9.58 25.97
N CYS A 341 -5.25 -9.67 25.14
CA CYS A 341 -6.62 -9.92 25.54
C CYS A 341 -6.98 -11.38 25.20
N LYS A 342 -7.22 -12.18 26.22
CA LYS A 342 -7.68 -13.58 26.06
C LYS A 342 -9.20 -13.62 26.10
N ALA A 343 -9.81 -14.43 25.23
CA ALA A 343 -11.26 -14.62 25.21
C ALA A 343 -11.62 -16.06 24.82
N LYS A 344 -12.59 -16.63 25.49
CA LYS A 344 -13.20 -17.92 25.11
C LYS A 344 -14.58 -17.63 24.52
N THR A 345 -14.84 -18.10 23.30
CA THR A 345 -16.18 -18.04 22.69
C THR A 345 -17.16 -18.91 23.49
N LYS A 346 -18.42 -18.47 23.54
CA LYS A 346 -19.46 -19.25 24.22
C LYS A 346 -19.73 -20.56 23.45
N PHE A 347 -20.43 -21.50 24.07
CA PHE A 347 -20.87 -22.73 23.42
C PHE A 347 -21.74 -22.40 22.22
N GLY A 348 -21.47 -23.00 21.11
CA GLY A 348 -21.48 -22.38 19.88
C GLY A 348 -22.70 -22.39 19.01
N LYS A 349 -22.74 -21.46 18.11
CA LYS A 349 -23.48 -21.47 16.86
C LYS A 349 -22.90 -22.57 15.95
N VAL A 350 -23.75 -23.38 15.34
CA VAL A 350 -23.34 -24.33 14.29
C VAL A 350 -23.04 -23.53 13.02
N LEU A 351 -21.86 -23.75 12.43
CA LEU A 351 -21.41 -23.09 11.22
C LEU A 351 -21.35 -24.07 10.04
N GLY A 352 -21.29 -23.55 8.82
CA GLY A 352 -21.09 -24.35 7.61
C GLY A 352 -22.20 -25.32 7.30
N VAL A 353 -23.45 -25.01 7.68
CA VAL A 353 -24.60 -25.86 7.35
C VAL A 353 -24.80 -25.85 5.83
N LYS A 354 -24.79 -27.04 5.25
CA LYS A 354 -25.16 -27.32 3.86
C LYS A 354 -26.33 -28.27 3.85
N VAL A 355 -27.31 -28.02 3.01
CA VAL A 355 -28.47 -28.89 2.83
C VAL A 355 -28.61 -29.30 1.37
N SER A 356 -29.05 -30.52 1.15
CA SER A 356 -29.35 -31.06 -0.18
C SER A 356 -30.52 -32.03 -0.06
N ALA A 357 -31.18 -32.31 -1.17
CA ALA A 357 -32.22 -33.31 -1.26
C ALA A 357 -31.92 -34.29 -2.40
N LYS A 358 -32.23 -35.56 -2.20
CA LYS A 358 -32.18 -36.59 -3.25
C LYS A 358 -33.21 -37.66 -2.93
N ASN A 359 -34.03 -38.00 -3.92
CA ASN A 359 -35.07 -39.06 -3.80
C ASN A 359 -35.96 -38.92 -2.55
N GLY A 360 -36.49 -37.70 -2.28
CA GLY A 360 -37.33 -37.41 -1.12
C GLY A 360 -36.59 -37.44 0.23
N THR A 361 -35.24 -37.54 0.22
CA THR A 361 -34.42 -37.55 1.45
C THR A 361 -33.68 -36.21 1.58
N LEU A 362 -33.96 -35.46 2.65
CA LEU A 362 -33.24 -34.28 3.07
C LEU A 362 -31.94 -34.71 3.75
N ASN A 363 -30.84 -34.15 3.28
CA ASN A 363 -29.50 -34.31 3.86
C ASN A 363 -29.02 -32.98 4.38
N ALA A 364 -28.56 -32.92 5.62
CA ALA A 364 -27.91 -31.75 6.20
C ALA A 364 -26.50 -32.13 6.72
N LYS A 365 -25.51 -31.29 6.46
CA LYS A 365 -24.12 -31.44 6.98
C LYS A 365 -23.69 -30.12 7.57
N TRP A 366 -22.81 -30.14 8.56
CA TRP A 366 -22.27 -28.95 9.23
C TRP A 366 -20.88 -29.15 9.81
N ILE A 367 -20.26 -28.07 10.26
CA ILE A 367 -18.98 -28.12 10.95
C ILE A 367 -19.20 -28.48 12.42
N ALA A 368 -18.36 -29.38 12.94
CA ALA A 368 -18.41 -29.78 14.34
C ALA A 368 -18.25 -28.58 15.29
N VAL A 369 -19.11 -28.52 16.31
CA VAL A 369 -18.98 -27.55 17.40
C VAL A 369 -18.22 -28.21 18.54
N ARG A 370 -17.13 -27.62 18.97
CA ARG A 370 -16.32 -28.12 20.10
C ARG A 370 -17.19 -28.29 21.34
N GLU A 371 -17.01 -29.40 22.06
CA GLU A 371 -17.78 -29.82 23.24
C GLU A 371 -19.26 -30.22 22.95
N ALA A 372 -19.72 -30.20 21.70
CA ALA A 372 -21.06 -30.71 21.37
C ALA A 372 -21.08 -32.23 21.54
N LYS A 373 -22.17 -32.75 22.15
CA LYS A 373 -22.43 -34.19 22.28
C LYS A 373 -23.48 -34.66 21.26
N SER A 374 -24.33 -33.75 20.81
CA SER A 374 -25.33 -33.97 19.78
C SER A 374 -25.78 -32.68 19.14
N TYR A 375 -26.61 -32.79 18.10
CA TYR A 375 -27.18 -31.67 17.37
C TYR A 375 -28.68 -31.88 17.21
N GLN A 376 -29.43 -30.80 17.29
CA GLN A 376 -30.84 -30.78 16.97
C GLN A 376 -31.05 -30.07 15.65
N VAL A 377 -31.71 -30.72 14.73
CA VAL A 377 -32.08 -30.22 13.41
C VAL A 377 -33.55 -29.78 13.44
N TYR A 378 -33.79 -28.56 12.98
CA TYR A 378 -35.13 -27.97 12.89
C TYR A 378 -35.42 -27.59 11.45
N TYR A 379 -36.71 -27.63 11.10
CA TYR A 379 -37.20 -27.25 9.78
C TYR A 379 -38.47 -26.42 9.84
N ALA A 380 -38.72 -25.67 8.77
CA ALA A 380 -40.01 -25.06 8.43
C ALA A 380 -40.17 -25.12 6.91
N THR A 381 -41.45 -25.01 6.43
CA THR A 381 -41.75 -24.93 4.99
C THR A 381 -41.86 -23.48 4.48
N LYS A 382 -41.79 -22.49 5.37
CA LYS A 382 -41.68 -21.06 5.08
C LYS A 382 -40.48 -20.51 5.84
N LYS A 383 -39.74 -19.56 5.25
CA LYS A 383 -38.49 -19.01 5.83
C LYS A 383 -38.70 -18.44 7.23
N ASP A 384 -39.78 -17.69 7.41
CA ASP A 384 -40.11 -17.03 8.66
C ASP A 384 -41.22 -17.78 9.42
N GLY A 385 -41.43 -19.05 9.08
CA GLY A 385 -42.43 -19.91 9.70
C GLY A 385 -41.99 -20.50 11.05
N SER A 386 -42.89 -21.21 11.71
CA SER A 386 -42.62 -21.94 12.95
C SER A 386 -41.75 -23.17 12.67
N TYR A 387 -40.54 -23.19 13.23
CA TYR A 387 -39.59 -24.29 13.08
C TYR A 387 -39.90 -25.42 14.02
N LYS A 388 -40.17 -26.60 13.47
CA LYS A 388 -40.37 -27.85 14.22
C LYS A 388 -39.07 -28.66 14.26
N LYS A 389 -38.87 -29.43 15.33
CA LYS A 389 -37.72 -30.33 15.44
C LYS A 389 -37.88 -31.47 14.44
N LEU A 390 -36.90 -31.62 13.53
CA LEU A 390 -36.88 -32.71 12.55
C LEU A 390 -36.19 -33.96 13.12
N GLY A 391 -35.18 -33.75 13.97
CA GLY A 391 -34.50 -34.86 14.63
C GLY A 391 -33.24 -34.44 15.39
N THR A 392 -32.53 -35.46 15.86
CA THR A 392 -31.25 -35.30 16.59
C THR A 392 -30.19 -36.14 15.90
N ALA A 393 -28.97 -35.63 15.83
CA ALA A 393 -27.80 -36.33 15.34
C ALA A 393 -26.66 -36.28 16.37
N THR A 394 -25.89 -37.35 16.49
CA THR A 394 -24.65 -37.40 17.31
C THR A 394 -23.43 -36.93 16.53
N GLY A 395 -23.44 -37.10 15.22
CA GLY A 395 -22.41 -36.62 14.29
C GLY A 395 -22.75 -35.28 13.64
N THR A 396 -21.97 -34.93 12.62
CA THR A 396 -22.08 -33.66 11.86
C THR A 396 -22.90 -33.75 10.60
N SER A 397 -23.76 -34.78 10.51
CA SER A 397 -24.69 -34.98 9.40
C SER A 397 -26.02 -35.52 9.91
N PHE A 398 -27.05 -35.27 9.12
CA PHE A 398 -28.40 -35.75 9.40
C PHE A 398 -29.13 -36.05 8.09
N LYS A 399 -29.84 -37.18 8.05
CA LYS A 399 -30.63 -37.58 6.90
C LYS A 399 -32.03 -37.95 7.37
N LYS A 400 -33.04 -37.55 6.61
CA LYS A 400 -34.44 -37.93 6.88
C LYS A 400 -35.29 -37.84 5.62
N LYS A 401 -36.15 -38.84 5.39
CA LYS A 401 -37.19 -38.75 4.38
C LYS A 401 -38.17 -37.64 4.76
N VAL A 402 -38.56 -36.83 3.78
CA VAL A 402 -39.48 -35.70 3.94
C VAL A 402 -40.44 -35.66 2.75
N THR A 403 -41.56 -34.93 2.87
CA THR A 403 -42.56 -34.80 1.82
C THR A 403 -41.95 -34.09 0.59
N LYS A 404 -42.10 -34.70 -0.57
CA LYS A 404 -41.71 -34.14 -1.86
C LYS A 404 -42.56 -32.90 -2.25
N GLY A 405 -42.09 -32.12 -3.23
CA GLY A 405 -42.78 -30.93 -3.74
C GLY A 405 -42.78 -29.73 -2.79
N LYS A 406 -41.86 -29.68 -1.82
CA LYS A 406 -41.78 -28.59 -0.82
C LYS A 406 -40.36 -28.07 -0.64
N THR A 407 -40.27 -26.78 -0.35
CA THR A 407 -39.03 -26.16 0.13
C THR A 407 -38.92 -26.32 1.64
N TYR A 408 -37.79 -26.84 2.09
CA TYR A 408 -37.47 -26.97 3.51
C TYR A 408 -36.39 -25.94 3.90
N TYR A 409 -36.71 -25.14 4.90
CA TYR A 409 -35.82 -24.20 5.56
C TYR A 409 -35.28 -24.86 6.82
N VAL A 410 -33.98 -25.05 6.89
CA VAL A 410 -33.30 -25.86 7.92
C VAL A 410 -32.36 -25.01 8.76
N LYS A 411 -32.41 -25.20 10.08
CA LYS A 411 -31.43 -24.67 11.02
C LYS A 411 -31.03 -25.76 12.03
N VAL A 412 -29.80 -25.66 12.52
CA VAL A 412 -29.19 -26.66 13.42
C VAL A 412 -28.64 -25.96 14.64
N ARG A 413 -28.81 -26.59 15.83
CA ARG A 413 -28.11 -26.17 17.04
C ARG A 413 -27.35 -27.31 17.69
N ALA A 414 -26.19 -26.99 18.30
CA ALA A 414 -25.42 -27.92 19.07
C ALA A 414 -25.99 -28.10 20.49
N VAL A 415 -25.81 -29.28 21.06
CA VAL A 415 -26.32 -29.65 22.39
C VAL A 415 -25.15 -30.28 23.19
N LYS A 416 -25.03 -29.90 24.47
CA LYS A 416 -24.16 -30.56 25.45
C LYS A 416 -24.81 -30.61 26.81
N LYS A 417 -24.26 -31.36 27.73
CA LYS A 417 -24.59 -31.26 29.15
C LYS A 417 -23.49 -30.48 29.89
N ASN A 418 -23.86 -29.67 30.87
CA ASN A 418 -22.88 -29.05 31.76
C ASN A 418 -22.45 -30.03 32.86
N SER A 419 -21.56 -29.61 33.77
CA SER A 419 -21.05 -30.42 34.89
C SER A 419 -22.13 -30.88 35.88
N LYS A 420 -23.31 -30.22 35.88
CA LYS A 420 -24.46 -30.56 36.71
C LYS A 420 -25.50 -31.41 35.94
N GLY A 421 -25.15 -31.98 34.78
CA GLY A 421 -26.05 -32.77 33.95
C GLY A 421 -27.14 -32.00 33.18
N LYS A 422 -27.24 -30.65 33.39
CA LYS A 422 -28.24 -29.83 32.70
C LYS A 422 -27.90 -29.66 31.24
N THR A 423 -28.92 -29.79 30.36
CA THR A 423 -28.77 -29.57 28.91
C THR A 423 -28.48 -28.11 28.59
N VAL A 424 -27.45 -27.87 27.79
CA VAL A 424 -27.04 -26.54 27.29
C VAL A 424 -27.16 -26.56 25.78
N TYR A 425 -27.82 -25.57 25.23
CA TYR A 425 -27.98 -25.40 23.79
C TYR A 425 -27.09 -24.31 23.25
N GLY A 426 -26.48 -24.58 22.09
CA GLY A 426 -25.84 -23.56 21.28
C GLY A 426 -26.86 -22.69 20.54
N ALA A 427 -26.42 -21.54 20.03
CA ALA A 427 -27.26 -20.75 19.13
C ALA A 427 -27.54 -21.53 17.83
N TYR A 428 -28.71 -21.26 17.22
CA TYR A 428 -29.03 -21.83 15.93
C TYR A 428 -28.04 -21.34 14.84
N SER A 429 -27.82 -22.23 13.87
CA SER A 429 -27.13 -21.84 12.61
C SER A 429 -27.94 -20.80 11.83
N ASP A 430 -27.31 -20.22 10.81
CA ASP A 430 -28.07 -19.57 9.76
C ASP A 430 -28.99 -20.58 9.09
N VAL A 431 -30.16 -20.10 8.61
CA VAL A 431 -31.11 -20.90 7.89
C VAL A 431 -30.55 -21.21 6.50
N LYS A 432 -30.68 -22.46 6.08
CA LYS A 432 -30.41 -22.92 4.71
C LYS A 432 -31.69 -23.57 4.15
N SER A 433 -31.90 -23.40 2.85
CA SER A 433 -33.08 -23.98 2.19
C SER A 433 -32.69 -25.00 1.12
N VAL A 434 -33.57 -25.93 0.89
CA VAL A 434 -33.51 -26.91 -0.19
C VAL A 434 -34.91 -27.24 -0.66
N TYR A 435 -35.12 -27.28 -1.96
CA TYR A 435 -36.34 -27.83 -2.57
C TYR A 435 -36.17 -29.35 -2.69
N VAL A 436 -37.23 -30.08 -2.38
CA VAL A 436 -37.26 -31.54 -2.46
C VAL A 436 -38.16 -31.92 -3.62
N ASP A 437 -37.54 -32.38 -4.70
CA ASP A 437 -38.20 -32.73 -5.95
C ASP A 437 -39.20 -33.87 -5.76
N TRP A 438 -40.12 -34.03 -6.73
CA TRP A 438 -41.13 -35.09 -6.80
C TRP A 438 -40.54 -36.50 -6.97
#